data_2ab62e9708dccac468c674d0e54a8918
#
_entry.id   2ab62e9708dccac468c674d0e54a8918
#
_cell.length_a   1.000
_cell.length_b   1.000
_cell.length_c   1.000
_cell.angle_alpha   90.00
_cell.angle_beta   90.00
_cell.angle_gamma   90.00
#
_symmetry.space_group_name_H-M   'P 1'
#
loop_
_entity.id
_entity.type
_entity.pdbx_description
1 polymer ?
#
loop_
_entity_poly.entity_id
_entity_poly.type
_entity_poly.pdbx_seq_one_letter_code
_entity_poly.pdbx_strand_id
1 'polypeptide(L)'
;DEVIIRVTNNLTVATSLHWHGMILPYQMDGVPGISFEGIAAGQTFTYRFKLQQSGTYWYHSHSGFQEMTGIYGALIIEPRNGERIKADQDYVMQLSDWTDEEPMHVFKKLKMQSDIFNFNQPTFFDFTDDVSTMGLQAALDKRQMWNEMRMSPTDLSDLSTAVMTNLMNGTTPAGNWTGLFQKGQRVRLRFINGSSNIFYDVRIPGLKLNVVQSDGQDIEPVSVDEFRFGPGQTYDVLVDPQDEAYTVFAQNIERSGYACATLAVRQGLSAPIPAVDPAEWLTMADMMGDMKMTGMNHGSMAVSDNGTMANKNNGSMDMSSMAGMAGMDHGTMNKGDMKEINHSGMEHNQHSEMAMDHNQHSAQSPLAIPSKKVNHARTEYGPSVDMRVDKPRTNLDDPGIGLRNNGRRVLTLADLKSINGVLNDQRPPTKELEFHLTGNMERYSWSFDGLEFGQSTPVSIRQGERVRIILQNDTMMTHPMHMHGMWSDLENEQGEVLVRLHTIPIQPAQRISYLTTPHDLGRWAWHCHLLFHMDAGMFREVVVS
;
A
#
# COMPACT_ATOMS: atom_id res chain seq x y z
N ASP A 1 -19.07 -3.18 -24.51
CA ASP A 1 -20.31 -2.39 -24.49
C ASP A 1 -19.99 -0.92 -24.24
N GLU A 2 -20.85 0.01 -24.69
CA GLU A 2 -20.78 1.43 -24.34
C GLU A 2 -21.71 1.70 -23.16
N VAL A 3 -21.22 2.45 -22.18
CA VAL A 3 -21.96 2.83 -20.97
C VAL A 3 -22.20 4.32 -20.98
N ILE A 4 -23.42 4.74 -20.61
CA ILE A 4 -23.81 6.13 -20.43
C ILE A 4 -24.43 6.26 -19.05
N ILE A 5 -23.74 6.98 -18.16
CA ILE A 5 -24.17 7.22 -16.78
C ILE A 5 -24.39 8.72 -16.60
N ARG A 6 -25.60 9.10 -16.21
CA ARG A 6 -25.94 10.50 -15.90
C ARG A 6 -25.97 10.69 -14.40
N VAL A 7 -25.12 11.57 -13.90
CA VAL A 7 -25.03 11.90 -12.48
C VAL A 7 -25.57 13.30 -12.28
N THR A 8 -26.67 13.41 -11.56
CA THR A 8 -27.26 14.70 -11.16
C THR A 8 -26.85 15.01 -9.72
N ASN A 9 -26.19 16.14 -9.52
CA ASN A 9 -25.77 16.58 -8.20
C ASN A 9 -26.91 17.32 -7.49
N ASN A 10 -27.54 16.65 -6.52
CA ASN A 10 -28.56 17.24 -5.65
C ASN A 10 -27.99 17.75 -4.32
N LEU A 11 -26.66 17.72 -4.14
CA LEU A 11 -26.02 18.31 -2.97
C LEU A 11 -25.94 19.83 -3.10
N THR A 12 -25.68 20.50 -1.99
CA THR A 12 -25.46 21.97 -1.94
C THR A 12 -24.05 22.39 -2.34
N VAL A 13 -23.15 21.43 -2.52
CA VAL A 13 -21.73 21.61 -2.88
C VAL A 13 -21.40 20.86 -4.16
N ALA A 14 -20.29 21.18 -4.80
CA ALA A 14 -19.81 20.43 -5.96
C ALA A 14 -19.45 18.99 -5.58
N THR A 15 -19.61 18.07 -6.53
CA THR A 15 -19.27 16.64 -6.37
C THR A 15 -18.58 16.09 -7.61
N SER A 16 -18.14 14.85 -7.54
CA SER A 16 -17.57 14.11 -8.67
C SER A 16 -17.75 12.62 -8.44
N LEU A 17 -17.63 11.82 -9.50
CA LEU A 17 -17.46 10.36 -9.38
C LEU A 17 -16.24 9.93 -10.18
N HIS A 18 -15.32 9.29 -9.50
CA HIS A 18 -14.21 8.56 -10.10
C HIS A 18 -14.59 7.06 -10.21
N TRP A 19 -14.22 6.44 -11.31
CA TRP A 19 -14.46 5.02 -11.60
C TRP A 19 -13.18 4.24 -11.29
N HIS A 20 -13.02 3.86 -10.05
CA HIS A 20 -11.78 3.32 -9.53
C HIS A 20 -11.35 2.02 -10.23
N GLY A 21 -10.13 1.99 -10.75
CA GLY A 21 -9.54 0.85 -11.45
C GLY A 21 -9.99 0.70 -12.90
N MET A 22 -10.81 1.62 -13.42
CA MET A 22 -11.32 1.56 -14.79
C MET A 22 -10.36 2.21 -15.80
N ILE A 23 -10.18 1.55 -16.93
CA ILE A 23 -9.53 2.14 -18.12
C ILE A 23 -10.60 2.81 -18.97
N LEU A 24 -10.51 4.12 -19.05
CA LEU A 24 -11.52 4.96 -19.70
C LEU A 24 -10.88 6.24 -20.25
N PRO A 25 -11.58 6.99 -21.14
CA PRO A 25 -11.06 8.27 -21.63
C PRO A 25 -10.84 9.26 -20.47
N TYR A 26 -9.74 9.98 -20.52
CA TYR A 26 -9.30 10.93 -19.50
C TYR A 26 -10.41 11.86 -19.00
N GLN A 27 -11.25 12.42 -19.91
CA GLN A 27 -12.34 13.33 -19.54
C GLN A 27 -13.44 12.67 -18.71
N MET A 28 -13.44 11.35 -18.62
CA MET A 28 -14.41 10.54 -17.87
C MET A 28 -13.85 10.00 -16.54
N ASP A 29 -12.60 10.32 -16.23
CA ASP A 29 -11.91 9.85 -15.01
C ASP A 29 -12.52 10.40 -13.71
N GLY A 30 -13.10 11.60 -13.77
CA GLY A 30 -13.89 12.15 -12.67
C GLY A 30 -13.12 12.83 -11.56
N VAL A 31 -11.89 13.31 -11.81
CA VAL A 31 -11.07 14.04 -10.83
C VAL A 31 -11.15 15.55 -11.07
N PRO A 32 -11.80 16.33 -10.17
CA PRO A 32 -11.90 17.78 -10.32
C PRO A 32 -10.54 18.48 -10.37
N GLY A 33 -10.42 19.45 -11.27
CA GLY A 33 -9.18 20.22 -11.46
C GLY A 33 -8.08 19.49 -12.24
N ILE A 34 -8.28 18.20 -12.55
CA ILE A 34 -7.37 17.39 -13.37
C ILE A 34 -8.10 16.98 -14.65
N SER A 35 -9.10 16.11 -14.56
CA SER A 35 -9.80 15.57 -15.74
C SER A 35 -11.07 16.34 -16.12
N PHE A 36 -11.68 17.06 -15.19
CA PHE A 36 -12.86 17.92 -15.43
C PHE A 36 -13.05 18.93 -14.28
N GLU A 37 -14.08 19.81 -14.39
CA GLU A 37 -14.33 20.86 -13.41
C GLU A 37 -15.16 20.39 -12.18
N GLY A 38 -15.60 19.13 -12.15
CA GLY A 38 -16.56 18.62 -11.17
C GLY A 38 -18.00 18.86 -11.60
N ILE A 39 -18.95 18.42 -10.78
CA ILE A 39 -20.40 18.55 -10.99
C ILE A 39 -20.93 19.57 -9.98
N ALA A 40 -21.23 20.78 -10.43
CA ALA A 40 -21.76 21.82 -9.55
C ALA A 40 -23.17 21.44 -9.02
N ALA A 41 -23.57 22.05 -7.90
CA ALA A 41 -24.90 21.86 -7.30
C ALA A 41 -26.02 22.09 -8.35
N GLY A 42 -26.97 21.17 -8.45
CA GLY A 42 -28.07 21.20 -9.42
C GLY A 42 -27.70 20.84 -10.85
N GLN A 43 -26.42 20.56 -11.15
CA GLN A 43 -25.98 20.18 -12.49
C GLN A 43 -26.01 18.66 -12.70
N THR A 44 -26.05 18.26 -13.98
CA THR A 44 -25.94 16.86 -14.41
C THR A 44 -24.72 16.71 -15.30
N PHE A 45 -23.84 15.78 -14.98
CA PHE A 45 -22.74 15.35 -15.85
C PHE A 45 -23.06 13.98 -16.46
N THR A 46 -22.66 13.78 -17.73
CA THR A 46 -22.86 12.51 -18.42
C THR A 46 -21.52 11.85 -18.68
N TYR A 47 -21.24 10.79 -17.98
CA TYR A 47 -20.12 9.90 -18.24
C TYR A 47 -20.48 9.00 -19.43
N ARG A 48 -19.57 8.91 -20.42
CA ARG A 48 -19.74 8.06 -21.59
C ARG A 48 -18.43 7.41 -21.94
N PHE A 49 -18.36 6.09 -21.83
CA PHE A 49 -17.17 5.33 -22.16
C PHE A 49 -17.49 3.90 -22.58
N LYS A 50 -16.52 3.24 -23.23
CA LYS A 50 -16.60 1.81 -23.56
C LYS A 50 -15.96 1.00 -22.46
N LEU A 51 -16.63 -0.07 -22.02
CA LEU A 51 -16.06 -1.05 -21.11
C LEU A 51 -14.98 -1.85 -21.84
N GLN A 52 -13.77 -1.85 -21.31
CA GLN A 52 -12.60 -2.55 -21.84
C GLN A 52 -12.21 -3.74 -20.97
N GLN A 53 -12.83 -3.90 -19.82
CA GLN A 53 -12.51 -4.85 -18.76
C GLN A 53 -13.75 -5.42 -18.11
N SER A 54 -13.61 -6.51 -17.36
CA SER A 54 -14.61 -7.12 -16.50
C SER A 54 -14.01 -7.41 -15.12
N GLY A 55 -14.85 -7.64 -14.13
CA GLY A 55 -14.43 -7.93 -12.76
C GLY A 55 -15.11 -7.04 -11.74
N THR A 56 -14.56 -7.04 -10.53
CA THR A 56 -15.06 -6.27 -9.40
C THR A 56 -14.29 -4.96 -9.30
N TYR A 57 -15.02 -3.86 -9.40
CA TYR A 57 -14.56 -2.47 -9.29
C TYR A 57 -15.49 -1.70 -8.38
N TRP A 58 -15.25 -0.41 -8.22
CA TRP A 58 -16.10 0.49 -7.44
C TRP A 58 -15.99 1.92 -7.94
N TYR A 59 -16.85 2.78 -7.45
CA TYR A 59 -16.79 4.22 -7.69
C TYR A 59 -16.84 4.98 -6.39
N HIS A 60 -16.23 6.15 -6.34
CA HIS A 60 -16.28 7.05 -5.19
C HIS A 60 -16.15 8.51 -5.61
N SER A 61 -16.46 9.41 -4.70
CA SER A 61 -16.22 10.83 -4.93
C SER A 61 -14.72 11.15 -4.85
N HIS A 62 -14.28 12.02 -5.73
CA HIS A 62 -12.95 12.63 -5.69
C HIS A 62 -13.03 14.13 -5.33
N SER A 63 -14.10 14.54 -4.60
CA SER A 63 -14.37 15.92 -4.18
C SER A 63 -14.30 16.06 -2.67
N GLY A 64 -13.22 16.68 -2.16
CA GLY A 64 -13.01 16.83 -0.72
C GLY A 64 -13.07 15.48 0.01
N PHE A 65 -13.82 15.43 1.13
CA PHE A 65 -13.96 14.21 1.94
C PHE A 65 -15.31 13.50 1.73
N GLN A 66 -15.93 13.65 0.55
CA GLN A 66 -17.26 13.06 0.29
C GLN A 66 -17.25 11.52 0.25
N GLU A 67 -16.13 10.89 -0.04
CA GLU A 67 -15.93 9.46 0.09
C GLU A 67 -16.21 9.03 1.54
N MET A 68 -15.65 9.72 2.51
CA MET A 68 -15.81 9.48 3.95
C MET A 68 -17.24 9.70 4.45
N THR A 69 -18.05 10.44 3.69
CA THR A 69 -19.48 10.71 3.99
C THR A 69 -20.46 9.89 3.14
N GLY A 70 -19.98 8.82 2.51
CA GLY A 70 -20.81 7.79 1.88
C GLY A 70 -21.03 7.92 0.38
N ILE A 71 -20.26 8.75 -0.35
CA ILE A 71 -20.34 8.78 -1.83
C ILE A 71 -19.38 7.75 -2.41
N TYR A 72 -19.80 6.50 -2.37
CA TYR A 72 -19.11 5.35 -2.96
C TYR A 72 -20.11 4.24 -3.26
N GLY A 73 -19.71 3.27 -4.08
CA GLY A 73 -20.51 2.07 -4.35
C GLY A 73 -19.79 1.09 -5.26
N ALA A 74 -20.27 -0.14 -5.26
CA ALA A 74 -19.71 -1.21 -6.07
C ALA A 74 -20.02 -1.03 -7.55
N LEU A 75 -19.09 -1.44 -8.42
CA LEU A 75 -19.25 -1.52 -9.87
C LEU A 75 -18.82 -2.91 -10.33
N ILE A 76 -19.78 -3.78 -10.59
CA ILE A 76 -19.52 -5.14 -11.06
C ILE A 76 -19.74 -5.19 -12.57
N ILE A 77 -18.68 -5.60 -13.30
CA ILE A 77 -18.71 -5.75 -14.76
C ILE A 77 -18.60 -7.24 -15.07
N GLU A 78 -19.72 -7.82 -15.44
CA GLU A 78 -19.77 -9.24 -15.76
C GLU A 78 -18.98 -9.55 -17.04
N PRO A 79 -18.13 -10.59 -17.05
CA PRO A 79 -17.47 -11.04 -18.26
C PRO A 79 -18.51 -11.52 -19.30
N ARG A 80 -18.30 -11.16 -20.59
CA ARG A 80 -19.24 -11.51 -21.69
C ARG A 80 -19.61 -13.00 -21.74
N ASN A 81 -18.69 -13.88 -21.38
CA ASN A 81 -18.88 -15.34 -21.39
C ASN A 81 -19.20 -15.90 -19.99
N GLY A 82 -19.54 -15.04 -19.04
CA GLY A 82 -19.72 -15.38 -17.63
C GLY A 82 -18.39 -15.58 -16.90
N GLU A 83 -18.46 -15.69 -15.59
CA GLU A 83 -17.30 -15.89 -14.71
C GLU A 83 -16.57 -17.19 -15.04
N ARG A 84 -15.24 -17.16 -15.00
CA ARG A 84 -14.37 -18.32 -15.24
C ARG A 84 -14.64 -19.45 -14.25
N ILE A 85 -14.78 -19.13 -12.97
CA ILE A 85 -15.17 -20.08 -11.94
C ILE A 85 -16.57 -19.69 -11.47
N LYS A 86 -17.54 -20.56 -11.71
CA LYS A 86 -18.94 -20.33 -11.36
C LYS A 86 -19.17 -20.47 -9.86
N ALA A 87 -20.09 -19.69 -9.35
CA ALA A 87 -20.64 -19.79 -8.01
C ALA A 87 -22.18 -19.85 -8.09
N ASP A 88 -22.81 -20.41 -7.07
CA ASP A 88 -24.27 -20.53 -6.96
C ASP A 88 -24.88 -19.26 -6.36
N GLN A 89 -24.11 -18.57 -5.52
CA GLN A 89 -24.44 -17.27 -4.93
C GLN A 89 -23.29 -16.29 -5.18
N ASP A 90 -23.61 -15.01 -5.34
CA ASP A 90 -22.65 -13.94 -5.60
C ASP A 90 -23.04 -12.70 -4.79
N TYR A 91 -22.16 -12.28 -3.88
CA TYR A 91 -22.42 -11.16 -2.97
C TYR A 91 -21.27 -10.14 -3.00
N VAL A 92 -21.62 -8.88 -3.08
CA VAL A 92 -20.70 -7.78 -2.79
C VAL A 92 -20.51 -7.68 -1.28
N MET A 93 -19.26 -7.55 -0.86
CA MET A 93 -18.83 -7.35 0.51
C MET A 93 -18.04 -6.05 0.58
N GLN A 94 -18.75 -4.92 0.56
CA GLN A 94 -18.11 -3.61 0.59
C GLN A 94 -17.85 -3.19 2.04
N LEU A 95 -16.58 -3.07 2.39
CA LEU A 95 -16.12 -2.47 3.63
C LEU A 95 -16.03 -0.96 3.48
N SER A 96 -16.39 -0.24 4.51
CA SER A 96 -16.29 1.21 4.57
C SER A 96 -16.17 1.68 6.03
N ASP A 97 -15.87 2.94 6.18
CA ASP A 97 -15.78 3.62 7.47
C ASP A 97 -16.76 4.80 7.48
N TRP A 98 -17.29 5.12 8.66
CA TRP A 98 -18.23 6.21 8.87
C TRP A 98 -17.84 7.02 10.09
N THR A 99 -17.94 8.33 10.02
CA THR A 99 -17.79 9.21 11.17
C THR A 99 -19.01 10.12 11.31
N ASP A 100 -19.44 10.36 12.56
CA ASP A 100 -20.46 11.36 12.88
C ASP A 100 -19.87 12.77 13.02
N GLU A 101 -18.54 12.90 13.05
CA GLU A 101 -17.85 14.18 12.99
C GLU A 101 -17.73 14.69 11.55
N GLU A 102 -17.71 16.00 11.36
CA GLU A 102 -17.36 16.56 10.07
C GLU A 102 -15.93 16.17 9.68
N PRO A 103 -15.70 15.52 8.52
CA PRO A 103 -14.37 15.02 8.14
C PRO A 103 -13.25 16.05 8.17
N MET A 104 -13.56 17.31 7.82
CA MET A 104 -12.59 18.42 7.90
C MET A 104 -12.17 18.71 9.37
N HIS A 105 -13.03 18.48 10.34
CA HIS A 105 -12.67 18.60 11.76
C HIS A 105 -11.75 17.46 12.19
N VAL A 106 -12.01 16.23 11.75
CA VAL A 106 -11.14 15.06 11.97
C VAL A 106 -9.77 15.33 11.40
N PHE A 107 -9.70 15.79 10.14
CA PHE A 107 -8.44 16.15 9.48
C PHE A 107 -7.67 17.25 10.21
N LYS A 108 -8.35 18.31 10.66
CA LYS A 108 -7.72 19.39 11.45
C LYS A 108 -7.16 18.89 12.78
N LYS A 109 -7.82 17.95 13.44
CA LYS A 109 -7.31 17.32 14.67
C LYS A 109 -6.01 16.58 14.40
N LEU A 110 -5.93 15.79 13.31
CA LEU A 110 -4.68 15.12 12.89
C LEU A 110 -3.57 16.11 12.55
N LYS A 111 -3.88 17.24 11.88
CA LYS A 111 -2.93 18.33 11.63
C LYS A 111 -2.42 19.00 12.91
N MET A 112 -3.16 18.94 14.00
CA MET A 112 -2.74 19.47 15.31
C MET A 112 -1.97 18.44 16.12
N GLN A 113 -2.38 17.18 16.05
CA GLN A 113 -1.78 16.06 16.76
C GLN A 113 -2.07 14.77 15.98
N SER A 114 -1.07 14.24 15.30
CA SER A 114 -1.24 13.11 14.38
C SER A 114 -1.67 11.81 15.06
N ASP A 115 -1.29 11.61 16.32
CA ASP A 115 -1.59 10.41 17.12
C ASP A 115 -2.85 10.54 18.01
N ILE A 116 -3.66 11.59 17.80
CA ILE A 116 -4.83 11.90 18.65
C ILE A 116 -5.85 10.75 18.74
N PHE A 117 -5.93 9.93 17.69
CA PHE A 117 -6.87 8.79 17.62
C PHE A 117 -6.18 7.45 17.86
N ASN A 118 -4.89 7.42 18.20
CA ASN A 118 -4.15 6.20 18.48
C ASN A 118 -4.50 5.67 19.89
N PHE A 119 -5.28 4.58 19.94
CA PHE A 119 -5.65 3.94 21.21
C PHE A 119 -4.55 3.10 21.85
N ASN A 120 -3.56 2.71 21.07
CA ASN A 120 -2.52 1.79 21.49
C ASN A 120 -1.24 2.52 21.91
N GLN A 121 -1.32 3.79 22.31
CA GLN A 121 -0.15 4.56 22.74
C GLN A 121 0.61 3.85 23.88
N PRO A 122 1.95 3.79 23.81
CA PRO A 122 2.76 3.15 24.82
C PRO A 122 2.55 3.73 26.21
N THR A 123 2.22 2.89 27.17
CA THR A 123 1.91 3.26 28.56
C THR A 123 3.12 3.09 29.50
N PHE A 124 2.98 3.54 30.73
CA PHE A 124 3.96 3.25 31.79
C PHE A 124 4.07 1.73 32.08
N PHE A 125 2.98 0.99 31.97
CA PHE A 125 3.01 -0.47 32.16
C PHE A 125 3.83 -1.16 31.07
N ASP A 126 3.68 -0.76 29.83
CA ASP A 126 4.52 -1.26 28.73
C ASP A 126 6.00 -0.97 28.97
N PHE A 127 6.34 0.17 29.60
CA PHE A 127 7.71 0.44 30.00
C PHE A 127 8.20 -0.53 31.08
N THR A 128 7.38 -0.83 32.09
CA THR A 128 7.77 -1.79 33.13
C THR A 128 7.95 -3.20 32.59
N ASP A 129 7.15 -3.59 31.60
CA ASP A 129 7.27 -4.87 30.89
C ASP A 129 8.54 -4.91 30.03
N ASP A 130 8.85 -3.85 29.29
CA ASP A 130 10.12 -3.70 28.58
C ASP A 130 11.32 -3.83 29.54
N VAL A 131 11.28 -3.12 30.70
CA VAL A 131 12.36 -3.21 31.71
C VAL A 131 12.51 -4.63 32.26
N SER A 132 11.41 -5.32 32.51
CA SER A 132 11.43 -6.69 33.02
C SER A 132 12.00 -7.68 31.99
N THR A 133 11.80 -7.42 30.69
CA THR A 133 12.16 -8.33 29.60
C THR A 133 13.58 -8.09 29.08
N MET A 134 13.96 -6.82 28.89
CA MET A 134 15.23 -6.45 28.25
C MET A 134 16.19 -5.65 29.14
N GLY A 135 15.77 -5.28 30.36
CA GLY A 135 16.53 -4.47 31.31
C GLY A 135 16.34 -2.97 31.11
N LEU A 136 16.62 -2.18 32.17
CA LEU A 136 16.33 -0.74 32.21
C LEU A 136 17.01 0.03 31.08
N GLN A 137 18.30 -0.20 30.83
CA GLN A 137 19.02 0.58 29.82
C GLN A 137 18.46 0.34 28.41
N ALA A 138 18.23 -0.91 28.01
CA ALA A 138 17.68 -1.25 26.70
C ALA A 138 16.24 -0.71 26.52
N ALA A 139 15.44 -0.71 27.60
CA ALA A 139 14.10 -0.11 27.57
C ALA A 139 14.12 1.41 27.40
N LEU A 140 15.10 2.10 28.02
CA LEU A 140 15.32 3.54 27.83
C LEU A 140 15.81 3.84 26.41
N ASP A 141 16.80 3.09 25.91
CA ASP A 141 17.36 3.28 24.56
C ASP A 141 16.29 3.06 23.50
N LYS A 142 15.43 2.04 23.64
CA LYS A 142 14.26 1.81 22.77
C LYS A 142 13.36 3.04 22.71
N ARG A 143 13.00 3.61 23.86
CA ARG A 143 12.12 4.80 23.90
C ARG A 143 12.79 6.04 23.35
N GLN A 144 14.07 6.26 23.68
CA GLN A 144 14.83 7.37 23.14
C GLN A 144 14.87 7.34 21.61
N MET A 145 15.10 6.18 21.03
CA MET A 145 15.16 5.98 19.58
C MET A 145 13.83 6.36 18.88
N TRP A 146 12.68 5.89 19.41
CA TRP A 146 11.37 6.26 18.87
C TRP A 146 11.10 7.77 19.02
N ASN A 147 11.48 8.37 20.15
CA ASN A 147 11.36 9.81 20.37
C ASN A 147 12.23 10.63 19.40
N GLU A 148 13.46 10.18 19.13
CA GLU A 148 14.34 10.84 18.16
C GLU A 148 13.77 10.81 16.72
N MET A 149 13.07 9.73 16.37
CA MET A 149 12.34 9.61 15.09
C MET A 149 11.02 10.39 15.08
N ARG A 150 10.54 10.88 16.24
CA ARG A 150 9.23 11.54 16.40
C ARG A 150 8.05 10.68 15.97
N MET A 151 8.14 9.39 16.23
CA MET A 151 7.16 8.37 15.82
C MET A 151 6.74 7.52 17.01
N SER A 152 5.57 6.89 16.91
CA SER A 152 5.12 5.87 17.85
C SER A 152 5.09 4.50 17.18
N PRO A 153 5.63 3.43 17.80
CA PRO A 153 5.61 2.09 17.21
C PRO A 153 4.19 1.52 17.02
N THR A 154 3.19 2.17 17.57
CA THR A 154 1.79 1.75 17.54
C THR A 154 0.94 2.53 16.54
N ASP A 155 1.53 3.50 15.85
CA ASP A 155 0.82 4.39 14.94
C ASP A 155 0.71 3.76 13.54
N LEU A 156 -0.16 2.74 13.43
CA LEU A 156 -0.37 1.95 12.22
C LEU A 156 -1.47 2.51 11.31
N SER A 157 -2.32 3.38 11.85
CA SER A 157 -3.46 4.00 11.17
C SER A 157 -3.77 5.36 11.81
N ASP A 158 -4.09 6.35 11.01
CA ASP A 158 -4.49 7.69 11.49
C ASP A 158 -5.79 7.68 12.30
N LEU A 159 -6.67 6.73 11.97
CA LEU A 159 -8.01 6.66 12.53
C LEU A 159 -8.25 5.32 13.23
N SER A 160 -9.04 5.40 14.28
CA SER A 160 -9.50 4.25 15.07
C SER A 160 -10.99 4.34 15.34
N THR A 161 -11.54 3.36 16.05
CA THR A 161 -12.94 3.40 16.49
C THR A 161 -13.26 4.49 17.52
N ALA A 162 -12.27 5.32 17.90
CA ALA A 162 -12.52 6.58 18.63
C ALA A 162 -13.38 7.55 17.82
N VAL A 163 -13.24 7.52 16.51
CA VAL A 163 -13.85 8.51 15.60
C VAL A 163 -14.55 7.86 14.42
N MET A 164 -14.27 6.57 14.14
CA MET A 164 -14.81 5.85 12.98
C MET A 164 -15.62 4.63 13.40
N THR A 165 -16.71 4.37 12.68
CA THR A 165 -17.48 3.13 12.75
C THR A 165 -17.16 2.28 11.53
N ASN A 166 -16.74 1.04 11.75
CA ASN A 166 -16.49 0.09 10.67
C ASN A 166 -17.80 -0.48 10.13
N LEU A 167 -18.01 -0.45 8.84
CA LEU A 167 -19.23 -0.91 8.17
C LEU A 167 -18.93 -2.03 7.17
N MET A 168 -19.88 -2.95 7.03
CA MET A 168 -19.91 -3.92 5.93
C MET A 168 -21.28 -3.82 5.24
N ASN A 169 -21.26 -3.51 3.94
CA ASN A 169 -22.46 -3.19 3.15
C ASN A 169 -23.35 -2.11 3.79
N GLY A 170 -22.71 -1.04 4.33
CA GLY A 170 -23.39 0.07 4.97
C GLY A 170 -24.02 -0.28 6.34
N THR A 171 -23.71 -1.45 6.89
CA THR A 171 -24.31 -1.98 8.12
C THR A 171 -23.25 -2.13 9.21
N THR A 172 -23.58 -1.67 10.43
CA THR A 172 -22.73 -1.87 11.61
C THR A 172 -22.70 -3.35 12.03
N PRO A 173 -21.74 -3.80 12.85
CA PRO A 173 -21.73 -5.15 13.40
C PRO A 173 -23.04 -5.54 14.10
N ALA A 174 -23.68 -4.61 14.78
CA ALA A 174 -24.96 -4.85 15.45
C ALA A 174 -26.13 -5.07 14.46
N GLY A 175 -26.08 -4.42 13.28
CA GLY A 175 -27.09 -4.60 12.24
C GLY A 175 -26.94 -5.90 11.45
N ASN A 176 -25.76 -6.49 11.44
CA ASN A 176 -25.40 -7.83 10.95
C ASN A 176 -26.01 -8.17 9.58
N TRP A 177 -25.47 -7.61 8.50
CA TRP A 177 -25.88 -7.97 7.15
C TRP A 177 -25.76 -9.50 6.94
N THR A 178 -26.72 -10.12 6.26
CA THR A 178 -26.78 -11.59 6.09
C THR A 178 -26.91 -11.96 4.62
N GLY A 179 -25.91 -12.71 4.11
CA GLY A 179 -25.96 -13.42 2.82
C GLY A 179 -26.49 -14.86 3.00
N LEU A 180 -27.40 -15.27 2.13
CA LEU A 180 -28.04 -16.58 2.21
C LEU A 180 -27.39 -17.60 1.27
N PHE A 181 -27.23 -18.83 1.72
CA PHE A 181 -26.78 -19.95 0.89
C PHE A 181 -27.53 -21.24 1.24
N GLN A 182 -27.45 -22.24 0.38
CA GLN A 182 -27.87 -23.61 0.69
C GLN A 182 -26.63 -24.48 0.88
N LYS A 183 -26.69 -25.47 1.78
CA LYS A 183 -25.56 -26.39 2.00
C LYS A 183 -25.16 -27.06 0.68
N GLY A 184 -23.86 -27.03 0.42
CA GLY A 184 -23.27 -27.53 -0.82
C GLY A 184 -23.18 -26.52 -1.97
N GLN A 185 -23.75 -25.34 -1.81
CA GLN A 185 -23.54 -24.24 -2.75
C GLN A 185 -22.17 -23.61 -2.55
N ARG A 186 -21.57 -23.20 -3.67
CA ARG A 186 -20.40 -22.33 -3.68
C ARG A 186 -20.85 -20.87 -3.66
N VAL A 187 -20.23 -20.06 -2.80
CA VAL A 187 -20.53 -18.64 -2.67
C VAL A 187 -19.33 -17.82 -3.13
N ARG A 188 -19.58 -16.86 -4.02
CA ARG A 188 -18.61 -15.80 -4.37
C ARG A 188 -18.86 -14.60 -3.44
N LEU A 189 -17.79 -14.11 -2.87
CA LEU A 189 -17.76 -12.87 -2.08
C LEU A 189 -16.83 -11.88 -2.79
N ARG A 190 -17.40 -10.77 -3.27
CA ARG A 190 -16.67 -9.70 -3.94
C ARG A 190 -16.30 -8.63 -2.92
N PHE A 191 -15.13 -8.76 -2.33
CA PHE A 191 -14.64 -7.81 -1.34
C PHE A 191 -14.14 -6.54 -2.01
N ILE A 192 -14.63 -5.39 -1.53
CA ILE A 192 -14.22 -4.05 -1.94
C ILE A 192 -13.86 -3.30 -0.67
N ASN A 193 -12.63 -2.78 -0.57
CA ASN A 193 -12.31 -1.85 0.49
C ASN A 193 -12.56 -0.41 0.02
N GLY A 194 -13.77 0.06 0.25
CA GLY A 194 -14.20 1.44 0.01
C GLY A 194 -14.12 2.29 1.27
N SER A 195 -13.27 1.94 2.26
CA SER A 195 -13.00 2.81 3.39
C SER A 195 -12.08 3.96 3.00
N SER A 196 -12.22 5.07 3.67
CA SER A 196 -11.42 6.25 3.39
C SER A 196 -9.98 6.13 3.92
N ASN A 197 -9.78 5.46 5.07
CA ASN A 197 -8.48 5.44 5.73
C ASN A 197 -8.12 4.09 6.40
N ILE A 198 -8.93 3.04 6.29
CA ILE A 198 -8.75 1.83 7.11
C ILE A 198 -8.33 0.62 6.28
N PHE A 199 -7.23 -0.01 6.67
CA PHE A 199 -6.88 -1.36 6.26
C PHE A 199 -7.65 -2.39 7.07
N TYR A 200 -8.13 -3.44 6.41
CA TYR A 200 -8.83 -4.54 7.07
C TYR A 200 -8.11 -5.87 6.88
N ASP A 201 -8.10 -6.67 7.94
CA ASP A 201 -7.73 -8.08 7.91
C ASP A 201 -9.00 -8.92 7.94
N VAL A 202 -9.24 -9.68 6.86
CA VAL A 202 -10.49 -10.40 6.63
C VAL A 202 -10.30 -11.89 6.77
N ARG A 203 -11.16 -12.54 7.57
CA ARG A 203 -11.24 -13.99 7.72
C ARG A 203 -12.68 -14.46 7.91
N ILE A 204 -12.94 -15.71 7.62
CA ILE A 204 -14.21 -16.38 7.92
C ILE A 204 -13.88 -17.65 8.70
N PRO A 205 -13.96 -17.64 10.04
CA PRO A 205 -13.62 -18.80 10.85
C PRO A 205 -14.35 -20.07 10.40
N GLY A 206 -13.59 -21.15 10.21
CA GLY A 206 -14.11 -22.43 9.72
C GLY A 206 -14.17 -22.57 8.21
N LEU A 207 -13.81 -21.54 7.41
CA LEU A 207 -13.74 -21.60 5.96
C LEU A 207 -12.34 -21.22 5.45
N LYS A 208 -11.91 -21.89 4.38
CA LYS A 208 -10.82 -21.42 3.53
C LYS A 208 -11.36 -20.42 2.51
N LEU A 209 -10.59 -19.38 2.31
CA LEU A 209 -10.84 -18.31 1.35
C LEU A 209 -10.05 -18.63 0.08
N ASN A 210 -10.75 -19.00 -1.01
CA ASN A 210 -10.11 -19.24 -2.30
C ASN A 210 -10.15 -17.94 -3.11
N VAL A 211 -9.08 -17.17 -3.07
CA VAL A 211 -8.97 -15.91 -3.81
C VAL A 211 -8.78 -16.21 -5.29
N VAL A 212 -9.64 -15.70 -6.14
CA VAL A 212 -9.69 -15.99 -7.58
C VAL A 212 -9.55 -14.76 -8.48
N GLN A 213 -9.77 -13.57 -7.93
CA GLN A 213 -9.51 -12.29 -8.60
C GLN A 213 -8.87 -11.31 -7.61
N SER A 214 -8.00 -10.45 -8.12
CA SER A 214 -7.42 -9.31 -7.44
C SER A 214 -7.56 -8.09 -8.35
N ASP A 215 -8.08 -6.98 -7.83
CA ASP A 215 -8.30 -5.73 -8.58
C ASP A 215 -9.02 -5.96 -9.93
N GLY A 216 -10.07 -6.77 -9.91
CA GLY A 216 -10.88 -7.12 -11.07
C GLY A 216 -10.20 -8.05 -12.09
N GLN A 217 -8.98 -8.51 -11.83
CA GLN A 217 -8.24 -9.40 -12.73
C GLN A 217 -8.22 -10.83 -12.21
N ASP A 218 -8.45 -11.80 -13.10
CA ASP A 218 -8.35 -13.22 -12.76
C ASP A 218 -6.91 -13.59 -12.37
N ILE A 219 -6.78 -14.32 -11.27
CA ILE A 219 -5.51 -14.87 -10.80
C ILE A 219 -5.57 -16.40 -10.71
N GLU A 220 -4.41 -17.06 -10.58
CA GLU A 220 -4.34 -18.45 -10.15
C GLU A 220 -4.98 -18.55 -8.76
N PRO A 221 -5.92 -19.48 -8.53
CA PRO A 221 -6.61 -19.59 -7.26
C PRO A 221 -5.65 -19.83 -6.10
N VAL A 222 -5.73 -19.02 -5.07
CA VAL A 222 -4.92 -19.14 -3.85
C VAL A 222 -5.82 -19.39 -2.65
N SER A 223 -5.59 -20.50 -1.93
CA SER A 223 -6.36 -20.85 -0.73
C SER A 223 -5.66 -20.34 0.52
N VAL A 224 -6.32 -19.45 1.28
CA VAL A 224 -5.79 -18.81 2.47
C VAL A 224 -6.80 -18.87 3.63
N ASP A 225 -6.36 -18.54 4.82
CA ASP A 225 -7.22 -18.36 6.00
C ASP A 225 -7.64 -16.89 6.19
N GLU A 226 -6.79 -15.98 5.73
CA GLU A 226 -6.91 -14.55 5.97
C GLU A 226 -6.23 -13.75 4.86
N PHE A 227 -6.72 -12.54 4.61
CA PHE A 227 -6.03 -11.57 3.77
C PHE A 227 -6.17 -10.16 4.36
N ARG A 228 -5.13 -9.34 4.16
CA ARG A 228 -5.17 -7.90 4.39
C ARG A 228 -5.45 -7.18 3.08
N PHE A 229 -6.29 -6.14 3.10
CA PHE A 229 -6.41 -5.23 1.98
C PHE A 229 -6.67 -3.79 2.43
N GLY A 230 -6.07 -2.87 1.69
CA GLY A 230 -6.16 -1.44 1.93
C GLY A 230 -7.27 -0.77 1.11
N PRO A 231 -7.58 0.48 1.44
CA PRO A 231 -8.49 1.29 0.64
C PRO A 231 -8.16 1.24 -0.86
N GLY A 232 -9.18 1.08 -1.67
CA GLY A 232 -9.06 0.97 -3.12
C GLY A 232 -8.90 -0.44 -3.67
N GLN A 233 -8.43 -1.42 -2.90
CA GLN A 233 -8.23 -2.78 -3.37
C GLN A 233 -9.52 -3.60 -3.44
N THR A 234 -9.55 -4.60 -4.33
CA THR A 234 -10.64 -5.56 -4.43
C THR A 234 -10.13 -7.00 -4.53
N TYR A 235 -10.87 -7.94 -3.89
CA TYR A 235 -10.63 -9.39 -4.02
C TYR A 235 -11.94 -10.13 -4.24
N ASP A 236 -12.00 -11.02 -5.24
CA ASP A 236 -13.07 -12.01 -5.36
C ASP A 236 -12.63 -13.32 -4.71
N VAL A 237 -13.46 -13.79 -3.79
CA VAL A 237 -13.18 -14.96 -2.96
C VAL A 237 -14.29 -15.98 -3.12
N LEU A 238 -13.94 -17.25 -3.32
CA LEU A 238 -14.88 -18.38 -3.33
C LEU A 238 -14.80 -19.13 -2.00
N VAL A 239 -15.95 -19.42 -1.42
CA VAL A 239 -16.09 -20.27 -0.24
C VAL A 239 -17.11 -21.38 -0.46
N ASP A 240 -16.91 -22.52 0.18
CA ASP A 240 -17.77 -23.70 0.10
C ASP A 240 -18.36 -24.00 1.51
N PRO A 241 -19.36 -23.25 1.99
CA PRO A 241 -19.89 -23.36 3.35
C PRO A 241 -20.69 -24.66 3.57
N GLN A 242 -20.49 -25.32 4.73
CA GLN A 242 -21.14 -26.59 5.09
C GLN A 242 -22.00 -26.50 6.34
N ASP A 243 -21.65 -25.61 7.28
CA ASP A 243 -22.42 -25.38 8.52
C ASP A 243 -23.62 -24.45 8.27
N GLU A 244 -24.40 -24.19 9.29
CA GLU A 244 -25.62 -23.37 9.17
C GLU A 244 -25.34 -21.87 9.08
N ALA A 245 -24.25 -21.41 9.69
CA ALA A 245 -23.85 -20.00 9.69
C ALA A 245 -22.35 -19.82 9.88
N TYR A 246 -21.82 -18.73 9.29
CA TYR A 246 -20.43 -18.27 9.42
C TYR A 246 -20.39 -16.76 9.61
N THR A 247 -19.44 -16.29 10.40
CA THR A 247 -19.14 -14.86 10.50
C THR A 247 -18.09 -14.45 9.50
N VAL A 248 -18.42 -13.55 8.59
CA VAL A 248 -17.44 -12.80 7.79
C VAL A 248 -16.91 -11.70 8.70
N PHE A 249 -15.65 -11.77 9.07
CA PHE A 249 -15.04 -10.89 10.06
C PHE A 249 -13.91 -10.08 9.44
N ALA A 250 -13.95 -8.76 9.61
CA ALA A 250 -12.95 -7.82 9.09
C ALA A 250 -12.51 -6.89 10.23
N GLN A 251 -11.35 -7.17 10.82
CA GLN A 251 -10.76 -6.31 11.86
C GLN A 251 -9.88 -5.23 11.24
N ASN A 252 -9.85 -4.04 11.82
CA ASN A 252 -8.95 -2.98 11.38
C ASN A 252 -7.48 -3.27 11.76
N ILE A 253 -6.54 -2.67 11.02
CA ILE A 253 -5.10 -2.93 11.18
C ILE A 253 -4.60 -2.60 12.59
N GLU A 254 -5.14 -1.53 13.21
CA GLU A 254 -4.70 -1.04 14.52
C GLU A 254 -5.43 -1.73 15.69
N ARG A 255 -6.33 -2.68 15.39
CA ARG A 255 -7.01 -3.54 16.37
C ARG A 255 -7.99 -2.85 17.33
N SER A 256 -8.49 -1.65 17.02
CA SER A 256 -9.51 -0.99 17.86
C SER A 256 -10.93 -1.49 17.59
N GLY A 257 -11.18 -2.15 16.44
CA GLY A 257 -12.51 -2.61 16.10
C GLY A 257 -12.60 -3.47 14.85
N TYR A 258 -13.84 -3.73 14.41
CA TYR A 258 -14.12 -4.62 13.28
C TYR A 258 -15.44 -4.28 12.59
N ALA A 259 -15.59 -4.69 11.35
CA ALA A 259 -16.86 -4.89 10.67
C ALA A 259 -17.17 -6.39 10.61
N CYS A 260 -18.44 -6.77 10.58
CA CYS A 260 -18.81 -8.15 10.35
C CYS A 260 -20.16 -8.29 9.62
N ALA A 261 -20.35 -9.48 9.03
CA ALA A 261 -21.57 -9.94 8.40
C ALA A 261 -21.75 -11.44 8.65
N THR A 262 -22.91 -11.98 8.32
CA THR A 262 -23.19 -13.40 8.45
C THR A 262 -23.46 -14.01 7.08
N LEU A 263 -22.88 -15.19 6.82
CA LEU A 263 -23.36 -16.11 5.79
C LEU A 263 -24.20 -17.18 6.49
N ALA A 264 -25.44 -17.44 6.05
CA ALA A 264 -26.32 -18.37 6.73
C ALA A 264 -27.28 -19.09 5.77
N VAL A 265 -27.76 -20.27 6.19
CA VAL A 265 -28.77 -21.03 5.43
C VAL A 265 -30.17 -20.42 5.52
N ARG A 266 -30.42 -19.53 6.48
CA ARG A 266 -31.68 -18.77 6.65
C ARG A 266 -31.45 -17.49 7.46
N GLN A 267 -32.33 -16.53 7.29
CA GLN A 267 -32.31 -15.28 8.06
C GLN A 267 -32.41 -15.53 9.57
N GLY A 268 -31.79 -14.65 10.35
CA GLY A 268 -31.84 -14.66 11.81
C GLY A 268 -30.86 -15.65 12.47
N LEU A 269 -30.07 -16.39 11.70
CA LEU A 269 -28.94 -17.13 12.23
C LEU A 269 -27.72 -16.22 12.36
N SER A 270 -26.86 -16.55 13.31
CA SER A 270 -25.56 -15.92 13.50
C SER A 270 -24.53 -16.96 13.93
N ALA A 271 -23.27 -16.73 13.65
CA ALA A 271 -22.15 -17.49 14.16
C ALA A 271 -21.38 -16.65 15.21
N PRO A 272 -20.55 -17.28 16.06
CA PRO A 272 -19.72 -16.55 17.01
C PRO A 272 -18.84 -15.52 16.30
N ILE A 273 -18.79 -14.30 16.83
CA ILE A 273 -17.88 -13.25 16.36
C ILE A 273 -16.52 -13.50 17.02
N PRO A 274 -15.42 -13.61 16.23
CA PRO A 274 -14.09 -13.76 16.80
C PRO A 274 -13.69 -12.56 17.66
N ALA A 275 -12.82 -12.79 18.63
CA ALA A 275 -12.12 -11.68 19.26
C ALA A 275 -11.20 -10.99 18.24
N VAL A 276 -11.02 -9.69 18.42
CA VAL A 276 -9.98 -8.93 17.71
C VAL A 276 -8.62 -9.47 18.15
N ASP A 277 -7.71 -9.66 17.19
CA ASP A 277 -6.36 -10.12 17.49
C ASP A 277 -5.61 -9.09 18.35
N PRO A 278 -4.58 -9.50 19.12
CA PRO A 278 -3.75 -8.55 19.84
C PRO A 278 -3.07 -7.55 18.89
N ALA A 279 -2.96 -6.29 19.33
CA ALA A 279 -2.18 -5.30 18.61
C ALA A 279 -0.67 -5.64 18.69
N GLU A 280 0.00 -5.57 17.57
CA GLU A 280 1.46 -5.67 17.49
C GLU A 280 2.06 -4.29 17.23
N TRP A 281 3.28 -4.08 17.72
CA TRP A 281 4.01 -2.83 17.57
C TRP A 281 5.07 -2.96 16.48
N LEU A 282 5.28 -1.91 15.71
CA LEU A 282 6.37 -1.84 14.75
C LEU A 282 7.72 -2.04 15.45
N THR A 283 8.56 -2.80 14.79
CA THR A 283 9.97 -2.99 15.21
C THR A 283 10.89 -2.14 14.33
N MET A 284 12.13 -1.98 14.76
CA MET A 284 13.12 -1.31 13.91
C MET A 284 13.39 -2.06 12.61
N ALA A 285 13.21 -3.38 12.57
CA ALA A 285 13.32 -4.15 11.33
C ALA A 285 12.18 -3.81 10.35
N ASP A 286 10.98 -3.51 10.86
CA ASP A 286 9.87 -3.04 10.02
C ASP A 286 10.16 -1.66 9.42
N MET A 287 10.86 -0.79 10.17
CA MET A 287 11.09 0.62 9.81
C MET A 287 12.33 0.83 8.95
N MET A 288 13.41 0.06 9.19
CA MET A 288 14.73 0.30 8.59
C MET A 288 15.13 -0.77 7.58
N GLY A 289 14.25 -1.74 7.31
CA GLY A 289 14.51 -2.82 6.36
C GLY A 289 15.65 -3.74 6.78
N ASP A 290 16.52 -4.12 5.84
CA ASP A 290 17.60 -5.11 6.02
C ASP A 290 18.85 -4.58 6.74
N MET A 291 18.75 -3.49 7.50
CA MET A 291 19.88 -3.01 8.28
C MET A 291 20.22 -4.01 9.38
N LYS A 292 21.33 -4.71 9.24
CA LYS A 292 21.93 -5.46 10.34
C LYS A 292 22.40 -4.46 11.39
N MET A 293 21.67 -4.36 12.48
CA MET A 293 22.13 -3.61 13.66
C MET A 293 23.33 -4.34 14.26
N THR A 294 24.52 -4.04 13.76
CA THR A 294 25.79 -4.47 14.35
C THR A 294 25.98 -3.74 15.67
N GLY A 295 25.54 -4.35 16.76
CA GLY A 295 25.72 -3.80 18.10
C GLY A 295 24.63 -4.11 19.12
N MET A 296 23.43 -4.50 18.71
CA MET A 296 22.40 -4.96 19.64
C MET A 296 22.25 -6.48 19.55
N ASN A 297 22.72 -7.17 20.59
CA ASN A 297 22.46 -8.58 20.79
C ASN A 297 20.97 -8.79 21.08
N HIS A 298 20.16 -8.97 20.06
CA HIS A 298 18.84 -9.57 20.23
C HIS A 298 19.05 -11.05 20.53
N GLY A 299 18.97 -11.42 21.81
CA GLY A 299 18.84 -12.81 22.21
C GLY A 299 17.65 -13.42 21.47
N SER A 300 17.93 -14.30 20.54
CA SER A 300 16.92 -15.13 19.89
C SER A 300 16.18 -15.92 20.96
N MET A 301 14.96 -15.52 21.29
CA MET A 301 14.02 -16.38 22.01
C MET A 301 13.45 -17.39 21.02
N ALA A 302 14.19 -18.47 20.81
CA ALA A 302 13.58 -19.72 20.40
C ALA A 302 12.85 -20.26 21.64
N VAL A 303 11.54 -20.29 21.59
CA VAL A 303 10.74 -21.05 22.56
C VAL A 303 11.02 -22.53 22.32
N SER A 304 11.94 -23.10 23.09
CA SER A 304 12.06 -24.54 23.22
C SER A 304 11.27 -24.95 24.47
N ASP A 305 10.24 -25.72 24.24
CA ASP A 305 9.59 -26.53 25.27
C ASP A 305 10.62 -27.43 25.93
N ASN A 306 10.99 -27.11 27.13
CA ASN A 306 11.35 -27.94 28.29
C ASN A 306 12.27 -27.21 29.28
N GLY A 307 11.79 -27.12 30.50
CA GLY A 307 12.43 -26.40 31.57
C GLY A 307 13.86 -26.90 31.92
N THR A 308 14.71 -25.95 32.12
CA THR A 308 15.64 -25.87 33.28
C THR A 308 16.55 -24.65 33.10
N MET A 309 16.52 -23.72 34.03
CA MET A 309 17.44 -22.58 34.11
C MET A 309 18.85 -23.03 34.45
N ALA A 310 19.83 -22.61 33.67
CA ALA A 310 21.23 -22.61 34.09
C ALA A 310 21.85 -21.24 33.77
N ASN A 311 22.15 -20.55 34.83
CA ASN A 311 22.86 -19.28 34.94
C ASN A 311 24.34 -19.43 34.54
N LYS A 312 24.90 -18.62 33.63
CA LYS A 312 26.35 -18.42 33.48
C LYS A 312 26.72 -17.00 33.05
N ASN A 313 27.15 -16.27 34.03
CA ASN A 313 28.25 -15.29 34.18
C ASN A 313 28.75 -14.42 33.01
N ASN A 314 28.60 -13.11 33.26
CA ASN A 314 29.63 -12.04 33.26
C ASN A 314 30.81 -12.13 32.28
N GLY A 315 30.82 -11.20 31.33
CA GLY A 315 32.01 -10.69 30.69
C GLY A 315 31.91 -9.16 30.56
N SER A 316 32.74 -8.45 31.32
CA SER A 316 32.86 -7.00 31.31
C SER A 316 33.35 -6.51 29.95
N MET A 317 32.65 -5.54 29.36
CA MET A 317 33.11 -4.80 28.16
C MET A 317 33.84 -3.52 28.57
N ASP A 318 35.03 -3.39 28.02
CA ASP A 318 35.93 -2.25 28.15
C ASP A 318 35.42 -1.07 27.30
N MET A 319 35.12 0.05 27.95
CA MET A 319 34.56 1.29 27.37
C MET A 319 35.67 2.27 26.95
N SER A 320 36.76 1.82 26.30
CA SER A 320 37.87 2.72 25.96
C SER A 320 38.01 3.12 24.48
N SER A 321 37.03 2.87 23.62
CA SER A 321 37.14 3.18 22.16
C SER A 321 36.15 4.20 21.59
N MET A 322 35.47 5.01 22.39
CA MET A 322 34.64 6.12 21.91
C MET A 322 35.16 7.50 22.36
N ALA A 323 36.40 7.80 22.04
CA ALA A 323 36.94 9.15 22.14
C ALA A 323 37.71 9.48 20.87
N GLY A 324 37.05 10.03 19.87
CA GLY A 324 37.73 10.39 18.63
C GLY A 324 36.83 10.90 17.51
N MET A 325 35.90 11.82 17.77
CA MET A 325 35.31 12.68 16.74
C MET A 325 34.89 14.02 17.32
N ALA A 326 35.88 14.86 17.59
CA ALA A 326 35.70 16.29 17.76
C ALA A 326 36.87 16.98 17.03
N GLY A 327 36.55 17.77 16.00
CA GLY A 327 37.52 18.67 15.38
C GLY A 327 37.60 18.54 13.86
N MET A 328 36.71 19.19 13.14
CA MET A 328 37.01 19.71 11.80
C MET A 328 36.91 21.23 11.82
N ASP A 329 38.07 21.82 11.80
CA ASP A 329 38.35 23.25 11.73
C ASP A 329 38.16 23.77 10.30
N HIS A 330 37.64 24.98 10.18
CA HIS A 330 37.49 25.72 8.94
C HIS A 330 38.84 26.20 8.42
N GLY A 331 39.30 25.63 7.30
CA GLY A 331 40.48 26.11 6.57
C GLY A 331 40.09 26.80 5.27
N THR A 332 40.48 28.06 5.20
CA THR A 332 40.38 29.08 4.14
C THR A 332 40.84 28.61 2.75
N MET A 333 40.08 29.05 1.74
CA MET A 333 40.47 29.00 0.32
C MET A 333 41.74 29.79 0.01
N ASN A 334 42.61 29.20 -0.80
CA ASN A 334 43.61 29.96 -1.53
C ASN A 334 43.54 29.64 -3.04
N LYS A 335 43.50 30.71 -3.83
CA LYS A 335 43.52 30.72 -5.29
C LYS A 335 44.94 30.41 -5.82
N GLY A 336 45.05 29.68 -6.90
CA GLY A 336 46.23 29.67 -7.72
C GLY A 336 46.35 28.51 -8.72
N ASP A 337 46.39 28.91 -9.97
CA ASP A 337 47.04 28.32 -11.12
C ASP A 337 46.31 27.34 -12.05
N MET A 338 45.81 27.94 -13.11
CA MET A 338 45.58 27.29 -14.43
C MET A 338 46.90 26.91 -15.06
N LYS A 339 46.97 25.71 -15.65
CA LYS A 339 47.88 25.41 -16.73
C LYS A 339 47.15 24.70 -17.86
N GLU A 340 47.18 25.33 -19.01
CA GLU A 340 46.84 24.80 -20.33
C GLU A 340 47.68 23.56 -20.68
N ILE A 341 47.08 22.57 -21.33
CA ILE A 341 47.83 21.58 -22.11
C ILE A 341 47.18 21.43 -23.48
N ASN A 342 48.03 21.64 -24.48
CA ASN A 342 47.81 21.68 -25.90
C ASN A 342 47.42 20.33 -26.53
N HIS A 343 46.67 20.45 -27.62
CA HIS A 343 46.46 19.40 -28.64
C HIS A 343 47.71 19.24 -29.51
N SER A 344 48.08 17.98 -29.80
CA SER A 344 48.52 17.58 -31.17
C SER A 344 48.87 16.08 -31.22
N GLY A 345 48.51 15.41 -32.30
CA GLY A 345 49.11 14.14 -32.75
C GLY A 345 48.15 13.03 -33.14
N MET A 346 47.60 13.10 -34.36
CA MET A 346 47.09 11.91 -35.08
C MET A 346 48.26 11.09 -35.58
N GLU A 347 48.20 9.76 -35.44
CA GLU A 347 48.79 8.84 -36.43
C GLU A 347 47.93 7.56 -36.55
N HIS A 348 47.65 7.22 -37.82
CA HIS A 348 47.02 5.98 -38.28
C HIS A 348 47.99 4.81 -38.21
N ASN A 349 47.56 3.62 -37.81
CA ASN A 349 48.08 2.35 -38.36
C ASN A 349 47.07 1.19 -38.29
N GLN A 350 46.71 0.74 -39.45
CA GLN A 350 46.53 -0.58 -40.08
C GLN A 350 45.94 -1.77 -39.30
N HIS A 351 44.97 -2.36 -39.99
CA HIS A 351 44.27 -3.62 -39.87
C HIS A 351 45.11 -4.83 -39.44
N SER A 352 44.56 -5.61 -38.50
CA SER A 352 44.69 -7.06 -38.48
C SER A 352 43.32 -7.69 -38.15
N GLU A 353 42.84 -8.49 -39.10
CA GLU A 353 41.68 -9.36 -38.95
C GLU A 353 41.93 -10.39 -37.85
N MET A 354 41.06 -10.40 -36.81
CA MET A 354 40.92 -11.55 -35.92
C MET A 354 39.47 -12.04 -35.97
N ALA A 355 39.36 -13.35 -36.21
CA ALA A 355 38.13 -14.10 -36.28
C ALA A 355 37.23 -13.84 -35.09
N MET A 356 35.95 -13.51 -35.35
CA MET A 356 34.90 -13.43 -34.35
C MET A 356 34.47 -14.83 -33.95
N ASP A 357 34.73 -15.15 -32.69
CA ASP A 357 34.09 -16.26 -32.00
C ASP A 357 32.69 -15.81 -31.58
N HIS A 358 31.67 -16.33 -32.25
CA HIS A 358 30.27 -16.08 -31.93
C HIS A 358 29.86 -16.88 -30.70
N ASN A 359 30.26 -16.44 -29.53
CA ASN A 359 29.55 -16.76 -28.29
C ASN A 359 28.46 -15.72 -28.08
N GLN A 360 27.24 -16.07 -28.47
CA GLN A 360 26.02 -15.30 -28.17
C GLN A 360 25.76 -15.34 -26.66
N HIS A 361 26.44 -14.49 -25.92
CA HIS A 361 25.84 -13.97 -24.67
C HIS A 361 24.85 -12.91 -25.11
N SER A 362 23.54 -13.24 -25.06
CA SER A 362 22.46 -12.26 -25.12
C SER A 362 22.71 -11.26 -23.99
N ALA A 363 23.25 -10.10 -24.31
CA ALA A 363 23.35 -9.00 -23.38
C ALA A 363 21.92 -8.66 -22.93
N GLN A 364 21.55 -9.03 -21.71
CA GLN A 364 20.29 -8.59 -21.13
C GLN A 364 20.24 -7.07 -21.18
N SER A 365 19.09 -6.51 -21.56
CA SER A 365 18.87 -5.07 -21.50
C SER A 365 19.26 -4.57 -20.10
N PRO A 366 19.98 -3.46 -19.95
CA PRO A 366 20.36 -2.93 -18.64
C PRO A 366 19.17 -2.63 -17.71
N LEU A 367 17.95 -2.62 -18.25
CA LEU A 367 16.69 -2.45 -17.49
C LEU A 367 15.89 -3.76 -17.36
N ALA A 368 16.49 -4.94 -17.58
CA ALA A 368 15.78 -6.22 -17.44
C ALA A 368 15.35 -6.50 -16.01
N ILE A 369 16.13 -6.05 -15.03
CA ILE A 369 15.88 -6.25 -13.59
C ILE A 369 15.72 -4.89 -12.92
N PRO A 370 14.78 -4.76 -11.94
CA PRO A 370 14.61 -3.52 -11.17
C PRO A 370 15.91 -3.10 -10.46
N SER A 371 16.21 -1.81 -10.47
CA SER A 371 17.38 -1.28 -9.77
C SER A 371 17.26 -1.49 -8.27
N LYS A 372 18.31 -2.06 -7.66
CA LYS A 372 18.45 -2.18 -6.21
C LYS A 372 19.12 -0.96 -5.56
N LYS A 373 19.59 -0.02 -6.38
CA LYS A 373 20.23 1.19 -5.88
C LYS A 373 19.16 2.15 -5.37
N VAL A 374 19.28 2.58 -4.13
CA VAL A 374 18.45 3.63 -3.53
C VAL A 374 19.07 4.99 -3.80
N ASN A 375 18.26 5.95 -4.27
CA ASN A 375 18.71 7.31 -4.56
C ASN A 375 17.77 8.31 -3.91
N HIS A 376 18.14 8.80 -2.72
CA HIS A 376 17.37 9.85 -2.04
C HIS A 376 17.53 11.21 -2.73
N ALA A 377 16.41 11.86 -3.02
CA ALA A 377 16.39 13.21 -3.54
C ALA A 377 16.85 14.21 -2.47
N ARG A 378 17.38 15.36 -2.89
CA ARG A 378 17.80 16.41 -1.93
C ARG A 378 16.64 16.92 -1.06
N THR A 379 15.45 16.91 -1.58
CA THR A 379 14.21 17.31 -0.90
C THR A 379 13.84 16.41 0.27
N GLU A 380 14.27 15.15 0.25
CA GLU A 380 14.06 14.19 1.34
C GLU A 380 14.92 14.47 2.59
N TYR A 381 15.92 15.35 2.48
CA TYR A 381 16.71 15.82 3.62
C TYR A 381 16.15 17.08 4.28
N GLY A 382 14.95 17.49 3.86
CA GLY A 382 14.23 18.63 4.41
C GLY A 382 13.42 18.31 5.66
N PRO A 383 12.85 19.33 6.31
CA PRO A 383 12.10 19.19 7.56
C PRO A 383 10.72 18.52 7.37
N SER A 384 10.33 18.20 6.14
CA SER A 384 9.07 17.51 5.81
C SER A 384 9.22 15.98 5.76
N VAL A 385 10.41 15.43 6.08
CA VAL A 385 10.70 13.99 6.00
C VAL A 385 11.32 13.53 7.31
N ASP A 386 10.66 12.62 8.00
CA ASP A 386 11.12 12.11 9.30
C ASP A 386 12.11 10.95 9.14
N MET A 387 11.98 10.14 8.09
CA MET A 387 12.82 8.97 7.93
C MET A 387 13.20 8.72 6.46
N ARG A 388 14.31 8.01 6.27
CA ARG A 388 14.81 7.52 4.98
C ARG A 388 15.36 6.12 5.18
N VAL A 389 15.09 5.23 4.23
CA VAL A 389 15.48 3.82 4.29
C VAL A 389 16.56 3.53 3.25
N ASP A 390 17.80 3.36 3.70
CA ASP A 390 18.94 3.08 2.80
C ASP A 390 18.99 1.61 2.33
N LYS A 391 18.34 0.70 3.06
CA LYS A 391 18.33 -0.75 2.77
C LYS A 391 16.91 -1.31 2.86
N PRO A 392 16.04 -0.95 1.93
CA PRO A 392 14.65 -1.40 1.96
C PRO A 392 14.54 -2.90 1.73
N ARG A 393 13.44 -3.47 2.24
CA ARG A 393 13.03 -4.84 1.93
C ARG A 393 12.41 -4.87 0.54
N THR A 394 12.71 -5.90 -0.23
CA THR A 394 12.17 -6.07 -1.59
C THR A 394 11.26 -7.28 -1.73
N ASN A 395 11.12 -8.08 -0.69
CA ASN A 395 10.29 -9.28 -0.67
C ASN A 395 8.80 -8.93 -0.73
N LEU A 396 8.03 -9.79 -1.42
CA LEU A 396 6.58 -9.65 -1.60
C LEU A 396 5.78 -10.67 -0.76
N ASP A 397 6.46 -11.53 0.00
CA ASP A 397 5.87 -12.63 0.78
C ASP A 397 5.62 -12.29 2.25
N ASP A 398 5.85 -11.03 2.65
CA ASP A 398 5.56 -10.57 4.01
C ASP A 398 4.08 -10.16 4.14
N PRO A 399 3.28 -10.83 5.00
CA PRO A 399 1.88 -10.48 5.21
C PRO A 399 1.71 -9.15 5.98
N GLY A 400 2.78 -8.62 6.57
CA GLY A 400 2.78 -7.40 7.36
C GLY A 400 2.55 -7.59 8.86
N ILE A 401 2.68 -6.49 9.58
CA ILE A 401 2.53 -6.46 11.04
C ILE A 401 1.16 -6.98 11.49
N GLY A 402 1.14 -7.74 12.59
CA GLY A 402 -0.08 -8.33 13.16
C GLY A 402 -0.59 -9.56 12.41
N LEU A 403 0.07 -9.97 11.31
CA LEU A 403 -0.29 -11.16 10.54
C LEU A 403 0.83 -12.19 10.46
N ARG A 404 2.05 -11.82 10.80
CA ARG A 404 3.18 -12.74 10.87
C ARG A 404 3.00 -13.71 12.04
N ASN A 405 3.25 -14.99 11.80
CA ASN A 405 3.23 -16.03 12.84
C ASN A 405 1.93 -16.16 13.65
N ASN A 406 0.80 -15.69 13.10
CA ASN A 406 -0.51 -15.75 13.76
C ASN A 406 -1.20 -17.13 13.66
N GLY A 407 -0.50 -18.14 13.12
CA GLY A 407 -1.00 -19.49 12.92
C GLY A 407 -1.96 -19.66 11.73
N ARG A 408 -2.20 -18.63 10.95
CA ARG A 408 -3.05 -18.60 9.76
C ARG A 408 -2.21 -18.46 8.48
N ARG A 409 -2.67 -19.07 7.38
CA ARG A 409 -2.11 -18.81 6.05
C ARG A 409 -2.69 -17.49 5.54
N VAL A 410 -1.86 -16.46 5.47
CA VAL A 410 -2.25 -15.12 5.01
C VAL A 410 -1.85 -14.94 3.56
N LEU A 411 -2.70 -14.27 2.77
CA LEU A 411 -2.42 -13.86 1.40
C LEU A 411 -1.32 -12.80 1.39
N THR A 412 -0.38 -12.94 0.46
CA THR A 412 0.70 -11.96 0.23
C THR A 412 0.75 -11.52 -1.23
N LEU A 413 1.46 -10.46 -1.55
CA LEU A 413 1.65 -10.03 -2.96
C LEU A 413 2.37 -11.10 -3.80
N ALA A 414 3.25 -11.90 -3.19
CA ALA A 414 3.95 -13.00 -3.87
C ALA A 414 3.03 -14.15 -4.31
N ASP A 415 1.87 -14.28 -3.69
CA ASP A 415 0.87 -15.30 -4.03
C ASP A 415 0.05 -14.93 -5.26
N LEU A 416 -0.04 -13.65 -5.59
CA LEU A 416 -0.87 -13.14 -6.67
C LEU A 416 -0.18 -13.40 -8.01
N LYS A 417 -0.78 -14.25 -8.83
CA LYS A 417 -0.27 -14.59 -10.16
C LYS A 417 -1.40 -14.52 -11.18
N SER A 418 -1.20 -13.72 -12.22
CA SER A 418 -2.15 -13.65 -13.33
C SER A 418 -2.33 -15.02 -13.99
N ILE A 419 -3.57 -15.38 -14.28
CA ILE A 419 -3.87 -16.57 -15.09
C ILE A 419 -3.29 -16.34 -16.49
N ASN A 420 -2.78 -17.34 -17.12
CA ASN A 420 -2.12 -17.25 -18.42
C ASN A 420 -0.71 -16.64 -18.41
N GLY A 421 -0.13 -16.47 -17.26
CA GLY A 421 1.32 -16.28 -17.06
C GLY A 421 1.89 -14.96 -17.53
N VAL A 422 1.26 -14.20 -18.44
CA VAL A 422 1.86 -12.95 -18.90
C VAL A 422 0.81 -12.03 -19.49
N LEU A 423 0.83 -10.83 -19.01
CA LEU A 423 0.17 -9.69 -19.63
C LEU A 423 0.67 -9.50 -21.06
N ASN A 424 -0.20 -9.06 -21.95
CA ASN A 424 0.05 -8.99 -23.39
C ASN A 424 1.26 -8.14 -23.82
N ASP A 425 1.78 -7.28 -22.93
CA ASP A 425 2.92 -6.40 -23.21
C ASP A 425 4.19 -6.92 -22.52
N GLN A 426 5.00 -7.66 -23.25
CA GLN A 426 6.29 -8.21 -22.79
C GLN A 426 7.50 -7.32 -23.14
N ARG A 427 7.27 -6.14 -23.68
CA ARG A 427 8.37 -5.22 -24.01
C ARG A 427 9.13 -4.87 -22.73
N PRO A 428 10.47 -4.82 -22.79
CA PRO A 428 11.24 -4.30 -21.66
C PRO A 428 10.90 -2.81 -21.44
N PRO A 429 11.01 -2.30 -20.21
CA PRO A 429 10.82 -0.88 -19.94
C PRO A 429 11.90 -0.05 -20.67
N THR A 430 11.51 1.14 -21.13
CA THR A 430 12.43 2.07 -21.80
C THR A 430 13.18 2.95 -20.81
N LYS A 431 12.59 3.15 -19.62
CA LYS A 431 13.16 3.91 -18.50
C LYS A 431 12.64 3.39 -17.16
N GLU A 432 13.35 3.75 -16.13
CA GLU A 432 13.02 3.49 -14.74
C GLU A 432 12.86 4.82 -14.01
N LEU A 433 11.78 4.97 -13.25
CA LEU A 433 11.50 6.14 -12.42
C LEU A 433 11.37 5.68 -10.97
N GLU A 434 12.17 6.25 -10.09
CA GLU A 434 12.19 5.98 -8.66
C GLU A 434 11.49 7.10 -7.91
N PHE A 435 10.60 6.74 -6.99
CA PHE A 435 9.89 7.67 -6.11
C PHE A 435 9.87 7.12 -4.68
N HIS A 436 10.06 8.00 -3.73
CA HIS A 436 10.00 7.70 -2.32
C HIS A 436 8.72 8.27 -1.72
N LEU A 437 7.96 7.43 -1.03
CA LEU A 437 6.83 7.85 -0.21
C LEU A 437 7.40 8.36 1.10
N THR A 438 7.17 9.62 1.40
CA THR A 438 7.78 10.33 2.51
C THR A 438 6.73 11.04 3.35
N GLY A 439 7.04 11.34 4.60
CA GLY A 439 6.11 12.04 5.49
C GLY A 439 6.76 12.64 6.71
N ASN A 440 5.99 13.49 7.38
CA ASN A 440 6.33 14.03 8.68
C ASN A 440 5.12 13.89 9.60
N MET A 441 5.24 13.05 10.62
CA MET A 441 4.14 12.74 11.54
C MET A 441 3.74 13.93 12.40
N GLU A 442 4.69 14.72 12.92
CA GLU A 442 4.35 15.89 13.75
C GLU A 442 3.56 16.96 13.00
N ARG A 443 3.85 17.15 11.70
CA ARG A 443 3.15 18.11 10.84
C ARG A 443 1.96 17.54 10.14
N TYR A 444 1.82 16.21 10.21
CA TYR A 444 0.86 15.44 9.44
C TYR A 444 0.90 15.85 7.97
N SER A 445 2.09 15.76 7.37
CA SER A 445 2.31 16.01 5.95
C SER A 445 2.85 14.77 5.27
N TRP A 446 2.33 14.51 4.07
CA TRP A 446 2.65 13.34 3.29
C TRP A 446 3.07 13.77 1.89
N SER A 447 4.00 13.05 1.28
CA SER A 447 4.62 13.54 0.05
C SER A 447 5.27 12.43 -0.78
N PHE A 448 5.65 12.78 -2.00
CA PHE A 448 6.61 12.02 -2.81
C PHE A 448 7.94 12.78 -2.83
N ASP A 449 9.05 12.09 -2.55
CA ASP A 449 10.40 12.65 -2.59
C ASP A 449 10.56 13.93 -1.74
N GLY A 450 9.82 14.02 -0.62
CA GLY A 450 9.80 15.19 0.26
C GLY A 450 9.04 16.41 -0.26
N LEU A 451 8.27 16.26 -1.36
CA LEU A 451 7.48 17.35 -1.96
C LEU A 451 5.98 17.00 -1.94
N GLU A 452 5.19 17.82 -1.27
CA GLU A 452 3.73 17.73 -1.29
C GLU A 452 3.17 18.12 -2.67
N PHE A 453 1.93 17.71 -2.94
CA PHE A 453 1.21 18.13 -4.15
C PHE A 453 1.18 19.68 -4.24
N GLY A 454 1.42 20.20 -5.43
CA GLY A 454 1.55 21.65 -5.67
C GLY A 454 2.99 22.18 -5.54
N GLN A 455 3.89 21.45 -4.87
CA GLN A 455 5.33 21.77 -4.82
C GLN A 455 6.11 20.94 -5.85
N SER A 456 5.53 19.85 -6.31
CA SER A 456 6.18 18.88 -7.21
C SER A 456 5.80 19.14 -8.68
N THR A 457 6.70 18.78 -9.58
CA THR A 457 6.41 18.76 -11.02
C THR A 457 5.66 17.49 -11.42
N PRO A 458 4.81 17.53 -12.45
CA PRO A 458 4.17 16.34 -12.97
C PRO A 458 5.16 15.30 -13.48
N VAL A 459 4.78 14.03 -13.38
CA VAL A 459 5.52 12.90 -13.96
C VAL A 459 5.15 12.77 -15.43
N SER A 460 6.11 12.90 -16.34
CA SER A 460 5.85 12.82 -17.78
C SER A 460 6.16 11.44 -18.33
N ILE A 461 5.17 10.83 -19.01
CA ILE A 461 5.29 9.54 -19.69
C ILE A 461 4.71 9.71 -21.11
N ARG A 462 5.36 9.11 -22.12
CA ARG A 462 4.83 9.13 -23.48
C ARG A 462 3.73 8.09 -23.66
N GLN A 463 2.73 8.38 -24.48
CA GLN A 463 1.70 7.41 -24.82
C GLN A 463 2.34 6.13 -25.41
N GLY A 464 1.94 4.97 -24.89
CA GLY A 464 2.48 3.67 -25.31
C GLY A 464 3.90 3.36 -24.85
N GLU A 465 4.56 4.27 -24.10
CA GLU A 465 5.86 4.01 -23.51
C GLU A 465 5.71 3.05 -22.33
N ARG A 466 6.49 1.96 -22.32
CA ARG A 466 6.53 1.05 -21.17
C ARG A 466 7.58 1.52 -20.18
N VAL A 467 7.14 1.88 -18.99
CA VAL A 467 7.98 2.49 -17.94
C VAL A 467 7.97 1.60 -16.71
N ARG A 468 9.12 1.42 -16.08
CA ARG A 468 9.20 0.87 -14.73
C ARG A 468 9.09 1.98 -13.71
N ILE A 469 8.18 1.82 -12.77
CA ILE A 469 8.07 2.64 -11.58
C ILE A 469 8.64 1.83 -10.41
N ILE A 470 9.53 2.44 -9.65
CA ILE A 470 10.00 1.92 -8.37
C ILE A 470 9.43 2.81 -7.29
N LEU A 471 8.72 2.21 -6.34
CA LEU A 471 8.22 2.89 -5.15
C LEU A 471 8.93 2.35 -3.91
N GLN A 472 9.44 3.24 -3.10
CA GLN A 472 10.01 2.95 -1.80
C GLN A 472 9.23 3.67 -0.71
N ASN A 473 8.86 2.96 0.34
CA ASN A 473 8.14 3.55 1.46
C ASN A 473 9.12 3.93 2.58
N ASP A 474 9.40 5.21 2.68
CA ASP A 474 10.23 5.81 3.72
C ASP A 474 9.35 6.42 4.83
N THR A 475 8.29 5.71 5.20
CA THR A 475 7.38 6.08 6.29
C THR A 475 7.04 4.86 7.15
N MET A 476 6.40 5.09 8.29
CA MET A 476 5.99 4.03 9.20
C MET A 476 4.62 3.42 8.88
N MET A 477 3.86 3.98 7.95
CA MET A 477 2.54 3.47 7.59
C MET A 477 2.56 2.75 6.24
N THR A 478 1.63 1.81 6.06
CA THR A 478 1.41 1.17 4.76
C THR A 478 0.59 2.11 3.87
N HIS A 479 1.04 2.34 2.64
CA HIS A 479 0.34 3.20 1.67
C HIS A 479 -0.22 2.38 0.52
N PRO A 480 -1.56 2.37 0.30
CA PRO A 480 -2.17 1.80 -0.90
C PRO A 480 -2.04 2.83 -2.04
N MET A 481 -1.15 2.56 -2.99
CA MET A 481 -0.84 3.49 -4.08
C MET A 481 -1.68 3.20 -5.30
N HIS A 482 -2.41 4.18 -5.78
CA HIS A 482 -3.31 4.10 -6.93
C HIS A 482 -2.93 5.09 -8.03
N MET A 483 -2.85 4.60 -9.27
CA MET A 483 -2.58 5.41 -10.47
C MET A 483 -3.77 5.32 -11.42
N HIS A 484 -4.36 6.45 -11.73
CA HIS A 484 -5.53 6.56 -12.62
C HIS A 484 -5.17 6.29 -14.08
N GLY A 485 -6.14 5.77 -14.84
CA GLY A 485 -6.06 5.63 -16.29
C GLY A 485 -5.09 4.60 -16.83
N MET A 486 -4.38 3.88 -15.95
CA MET A 486 -3.42 2.86 -16.36
C MET A 486 -3.25 1.77 -15.31
N TRP A 487 -2.75 0.62 -15.76
CA TRP A 487 -2.50 -0.53 -14.90
C TRP A 487 -1.07 -0.54 -14.36
N SER A 488 -0.91 -1.16 -13.20
CA SER A 488 0.37 -1.45 -12.56
C SER A 488 0.62 -2.96 -12.64
N ASP A 489 1.56 -3.36 -13.49
CA ASP A 489 1.99 -4.75 -13.65
C ASP A 489 3.09 -5.04 -12.64
N LEU A 490 2.74 -5.59 -11.46
CA LEU A 490 3.66 -5.84 -10.34
C LEU A 490 4.76 -6.82 -10.73
N GLU A 491 6.01 -6.47 -10.46
CA GLU A 491 7.18 -7.31 -10.70
C GLU A 491 7.74 -7.89 -9.40
N ASN A 492 8.36 -9.08 -9.51
CA ASN A 492 9.23 -9.60 -8.46
C ASN A 492 10.64 -8.99 -8.56
N GLU A 493 11.55 -9.37 -7.66
CA GLU A 493 12.94 -8.89 -7.63
C GLU A 493 13.76 -9.25 -8.88
N GLN A 494 13.32 -10.23 -9.66
CA GLN A 494 13.92 -10.69 -10.90
C GLN A 494 13.38 -9.93 -12.12
N GLY A 495 12.39 -9.05 -11.93
CA GLY A 495 11.73 -8.30 -13.00
C GLY A 495 10.69 -9.12 -13.76
N GLU A 496 10.23 -10.22 -13.16
CA GLU A 496 9.13 -11.02 -13.72
C GLU A 496 7.80 -10.43 -13.26
N VAL A 497 6.90 -10.19 -14.19
CA VAL A 497 5.55 -9.70 -13.90
C VAL A 497 4.73 -10.83 -13.27
N LEU A 498 4.18 -10.56 -12.10
CA LEU A 498 3.34 -11.49 -11.34
C LEU A 498 1.86 -11.28 -11.63
N VAL A 499 1.37 -10.07 -11.44
CA VAL A 499 -0.06 -9.74 -11.47
C VAL A 499 -0.27 -8.28 -11.89
N ARG A 500 -1.42 -8.01 -12.50
CA ARG A 500 -1.90 -6.67 -12.84
C ARG A 500 -2.82 -6.16 -11.74
N LEU A 501 -2.50 -4.98 -11.21
CA LEU A 501 -3.23 -4.32 -10.13
C LEU A 501 -3.57 -2.88 -10.50
N HIS A 502 -4.57 -2.29 -9.87
CA HIS A 502 -4.80 -0.85 -9.93
C HIS A 502 -4.43 -0.15 -8.61
N THR A 503 -4.31 -0.89 -7.51
CA THR A 503 -3.90 -0.37 -6.20
C THR A 503 -2.89 -1.30 -5.56
N ILE A 504 -1.71 -0.78 -5.19
CA ILE A 504 -0.62 -1.59 -4.62
C ILE A 504 -0.31 -1.09 -3.22
N PRO A 505 -0.51 -1.92 -2.16
CA PRO A 505 -0.10 -1.57 -0.81
C PRO A 505 1.42 -1.72 -0.66
N ILE A 506 2.07 -0.69 -0.11
CA ILE A 506 3.51 -0.66 0.13
C ILE A 506 3.76 -0.52 1.62
N GLN A 507 4.32 -1.55 2.23
CA GLN A 507 4.60 -1.60 3.67
C GLN A 507 5.76 -0.67 4.06
N PRO A 508 5.90 -0.29 5.34
CA PRO A 508 7.06 0.44 5.84
C PRO A 508 8.38 -0.22 5.41
N ALA A 509 9.35 0.57 5.01
CA ALA A 509 10.67 0.14 4.54
C ALA A 509 10.65 -0.87 3.38
N GLN A 510 9.57 -0.95 2.62
CA GLN A 510 9.45 -1.80 1.44
C GLN A 510 9.75 -1.01 0.17
N ARG A 511 10.44 -1.67 -0.76
CA ARG A 511 10.73 -1.19 -2.11
C ARG A 511 10.18 -2.19 -3.11
N ILE A 512 9.28 -1.75 -3.95
CA ILE A 512 8.64 -2.55 -4.99
C ILE A 512 8.84 -1.93 -6.36
N SER A 513 8.65 -2.72 -7.41
CA SER A 513 8.60 -2.23 -8.79
C SER A 513 7.37 -2.75 -9.51
N TYR A 514 6.89 -1.97 -10.45
CA TYR A 514 5.86 -2.38 -11.40
C TYR A 514 6.07 -1.70 -12.76
N LEU A 515 5.53 -2.32 -13.79
CA LEU A 515 5.54 -1.77 -15.14
C LEU A 515 4.20 -1.13 -15.45
N THR A 516 4.23 0.01 -16.13
CA THR A 516 3.03 0.66 -16.64
C THR A 516 3.19 1.06 -18.09
N THR A 517 2.08 1.02 -18.84
CA THR A 517 2.02 1.44 -20.25
C THR A 517 0.75 2.26 -20.44
N PRO A 518 0.82 3.58 -20.41
CA PRO A 518 -0.35 4.43 -20.59
C PRO A 518 -0.84 4.38 -22.05
N HIS A 519 -2.14 4.21 -22.25
CA HIS A 519 -2.75 4.13 -23.57
C HIS A 519 -3.46 5.43 -23.97
N ASP A 520 -3.97 6.18 -23.03
CA ASP A 520 -4.73 7.40 -23.27
C ASP A 520 -3.93 8.64 -22.88
N LEU A 521 -3.96 9.66 -23.76
CA LEU A 521 -3.39 10.97 -23.49
C LEU A 521 -4.18 11.66 -22.37
N GLY A 522 -3.50 12.45 -21.55
CA GLY A 522 -4.18 13.23 -20.53
C GLY A 522 -3.35 13.51 -19.28
N ARG A 523 -4.02 14.08 -18.28
CA ARG A 523 -3.48 14.37 -16.97
C ARG A 523 -4.17 13.45 -15.96
N TRP A 524 -3.41 12.62 -15.30
CA TRP A 524 -3.92 11.55 -14.45
C TRP A 524 -3.49 11.74 -13.01
N ALA A 525 -4.36 11.39 -12.07
CA ALA A 525 -4.02 11.36 -10.65
C ALA A 525 -3.18 10.11 -10.33
N TRP A 526 -2.20 10.29 -9.44
CA TRP A 526 -1.44 9.21 -8.81
C TRP A 526 -1.26 9.55 -7.35
N HIS A 527 -1.84 8.75 -6.46
CA HIS A 527 -1.91 9.13 -5.05
C HIS A 527 -1.98 7.92 -4.11
N CYS A 528 -1.71 8.17 -2.84
CA CYS A 528 -2.06 7.27 -1.76
C CYS A 528 -3.59 7.23 -1.60
N HIS A 529 -4.17 6.04 -1.48
CA HIS A 529 -5.61 5.90 -1.32
C HIS A 529 -6.08 6.02 0.15
N LEU A 530 -5.20 6.30 1.10
CA LEU A 530 -5.60 6.86 2.39
C LEU A 530 -5.99 8.32 2.14
N LEU A 531 -7.28 8.63 2.29
CA LEU A 531 -7.88 9.90 1.89
C LEU A 531 -7.17 11.11 2.52
N PHE A 532 -6.84 11.02 3.81
CA PHE A 532 -6.14 12.09 4.51
C PHE A 532 -4.67 12.23 4.12
N HIS A 533 -4.00 11.14 3.74
CA HIS A 533 -2.65 11.21 3.17
C HIS A 533 -2.64 11.89 1.80
N MET A 534 -3.64 11.56 0.96
CA MET A 534 -3.83 12.22 -0.32
C MET A 534 -4.01 13.74 -0.14
N ASP A 535 -4.94 14.14 0.73
CA ASP A 535 -5.25 15.56 0.99
C ASP A 535 -4.08 16.30 1.68
N ALA A 536 -3.31 15.58 2.52
CA ALA A 536 -2.12 16.12 3.18
C ALA A 536 -0.88 16.20 2.28
N GLY A 537 -0.97 15.79 0.99
CA GLY A 537 0.04 16.04 -0.03
C GLY A 537 0.60 14.82 -0.77
N MET A 538 0.26 13.55 -0.39
CA MET A 538 0.74 12.35 -1.10
C MET A 538 -0.04 12.13 -2.39
N PHE A 539 0.14 13.06 -3.30
CA PHE A 539 -0.50 13.13 -4.61
C PHE A 539 0.50 13.62 -5.67
N ARG A 540 0.49 13.03 -6.85
CA ARG A 540 1.24 13.45 -8.03
C ARG A 540 0.33 13.49 -9.24
N GLU A 541 0.63 14.38 -10.15
CA GLU A 541 0.05 14.40 -11.48
C GLU A 541 0.94 13.60 -12.43
N VAL A 542 0.34 12.74 -13.23
CA VAL A 542 1.00 12.03 -14.33
C VAL A 542 0.48 12.59 -15.64
N VAL A 543 1.38 13.13 -16.47
CA VAL A 543 1.06 13.67 -17.79
C VAL A 543 1.47 12.67 -18.86
N VAL A 544 0.49 12.17 -19.60
CA VAL A 544 0.70 11.31 -20.76
C VAL A 544 0.59 12.15 -22.03
N SER A 545 1.67 12.23 -22.82
CA SER A 545 1.79 13.09 -23.99
C SER A 545 2.29 12.34 -25.25
#